data_1b6ddad95e22fdb7f9639f33f05346dd
#
_entry.id   1b6ddad95e22fdb7f9639f33f05346dd
#
_cell.length_a   1.000
_cell.length_b   1.000
_cell.length_c   1.000
_cell.angle_alpha   90.00
_cell.angle_beta   90.00
_cell.angle_gamma   90.00
#
_symmetry.space_group_name_H-M   'P 1'
#
loop_
_entity.id
_entity.type
_entity.pdbx_description
1 polymer ?
#
loop_
_entity_poly.entity_id
_entity_poly.type
_entity_poly.pdbx_seq_one_letter_code
_entity_poly.pdbx_strand_id
1 'polypeptide(L)'
;MNILFLDYDGVVNTPMWHPHPADPSRMICTYNFPSNNKVNDFQCVQWISEFCQKYNYHVVVTSSWRWEDNYKECLINGGLRQGIEILGKTPDYSRYYGATRGDEIQAWLDIHHEENINFLIVDDTCEEDFEVHKWDWDNNKIIGLDKFQTLKLQDRFIQTNTMIGFREPSFHYAEQLHQAFNANKGE
;
A
#
# COMPACT_ATOMS: atom_id res chain seq x y z
N MET A 1 -4.19 16.10 3.93
CA MET A 1 -3.16 15.33 3.18
C MET A 1 -3.78 14.05 2.64
N ASN A 2 -3.40 13.59 1.43
CA ASN A 2 -3.86 12.32 0.87
C ASN A 2 -2.74 11.29 0.95
N ILE A 3 -3.02 10.08 1.48
CA ILE A 3 -2.04 9.01 1.72
C ILE A 3 -2.48 7.74 1.00
N LEU A 4 -1.56 7.12 0.29
CA LEU A 4 -1.69 5.78 -0.26
C LEU A 4 -0.82 4.82 0.58
N PHE A 5 -1.46 3.97 1.38
CA PHE A 5 -0.79 2.84 2.02
C PHE A 5 -0.60 1.76 0.96
N LEU A 6 0.65 1.41 0.69
CA LEU A 6 1.03 0.60 -0.47
C LEU A 6 1.79 -0.66 -0.05
N ASP A 7 1.23 -1.82 -0.40
CA ASP A 7 1.99 -3.07 -0.42
C ASP A 7 2.80 -3.22 -1.72
N TYR A 8 3.75 -4.16 -1.74
CA TYR A 8 4.61 -4.40 -2.91
C TYR A 8 4.29 -5.71 -3.62
N ASP A 9 4.34 -6.82 -2.90
CA ASP A 9 4.09 -8.14 -3.49
C ASP A 9 2.61 -8.24 -3.89
N GLY A 10 2.33 -8.69 -5.10
CA GLY A 10 0.97 -8.72 -5.63
C GLY A 10 0.35 -7.36 -5.98
N VAL A 11 1.05 -6.25 -5.74
CA VAL A 11 0.61 -4.88 -6.08
C VAL A 11 1.50 -4.26 -7.15
N VAL A 12 2.77 -4.02 -6.82
CA VAL A 12 3.79 -3.47 -7.74
C VAL A 12 4.90 -4.48 -8.07
N ASN A 13 4.92 -5.62 -7.38
CA ASN A 13 5.77 -6.75 -7.66
C ASN A 13 4.89 -7.96 -7.99
N THR A 14 4.79 -8.33 -9.26
CA THR A 14 3.90 -9.38 -9.73
C THR A 14 4.69 -10.51 -10.40
N PRO A 15 4.17 -11.76 -10.40
CA PRO A 15 4.81 -12.87 -11.11
C PRO A 15 4.68 -12.79 -12.63
N MET A 16 3.98 -11.81 -13.16
CA MET A 16 3.84 -11.64 -14.61
C MET A 16 5.17 -11.28 -15.29
N TRP A 17 5.33 -11.81 -16.48
CA TRP A 17 6.41 -11.43 -17.36
C TRP A 17 6.05 -10.16 -18.14
N HIS A 18 6.94 -9.17 -18.12
CA HIS A 18 6.77 -7.95 -18.92
C HIS A 18 8.04 -7.62 -19.70
N PRO A 19 7.89 -6.77 -20.74
CA PRO A 19 9.05 -6.24 -21.45
C PRO A 19 9.95 -5.48 -20.48
N HIS A 20 11.27 -5.71 -20.59
CA HIS A 20 12.24 -4.95 -19.82
C HIS A 20 12.18 -3.46 -20.22
N PRO A 21 12.14 -2.51 -19.27
CA PRO A 21 11.95 -1.08 -19.60
C PRO A 21 13.03 -0.52 -20.55
N ALA A 22 14.28 -0.97 -20.40
CA ALA A 22 15.40 -0.51 -21.23
C ALA A 22 15.63 -1.39 -22.48
N ASP A 23 15.00 -2.56 -22.60
CA ASP A 23 15.12 -3.47 -23.74
C ASP A 23 13.82 -4.28 -23.90
N PRO A 24 12.84 -3.76 -24.65
CA PRO A 24 11.55 -4.41 -24.84
C PRO A 24 11.60 -5.80 -25.50
N SER A 25 12.73 -6.18 -26.09
CA SER A 25 12.94 -7.53 -26.66
C SER A 25 13.14 -8.61 -25.58
N ARG A 26 13.46 -8.20 -24.33
CA ARG A 26 13.61 -9.08 -23.18
C ARG A 26 12.35 -9.06 -22.33
N MET A 27 11.90 -10.25 -21.95
CA MET A 27 10.84 -10.39 -20.95
C MET A 27 11.47 -10.59 -19.58
N ILE A 28 10.98 -9.89 -18.56
CA ILE A 28 11.36 -10.04 -17.17
C ILE A 28 10.15 -10.43 -16.32
N CYS A 29 10.40 -11.27 -15.31
CA CYS A 29 9.45 -11.55 -14.25
C CYS A 29 10.02 -10.96 -12.95
N THR A 30 9.31 -10.06 -12.31
CA THR A 30 9.81 -9.33 -11.15
C THR A 30 9.81 -10.18 -9.88
N TYR A 31 8.92 -11.17 -9.79
CA TYR A 31 8.72 -11.99 -8.59
C TYR A 31 9.87 -12.96 -8.25
N ASN A 32 10.68 -13.39 -9.22
CA ASN A 32 11.69 -14.43 -9.06
C ASN A 32 13.15 -13.93 -9.12
N PHE A 33 13.39 -12.64 -8.91
CA PHE A 33 14.76 -12.16 -8.89
C PHE A 33 15.45 -12.50 -7.55
N PRO A 34 16.68 -13.08 -7.58
CA PRO A 34 17.44 -13.26 -6.37
C PRO A 34 17.69 -11.89 -5.71
N SER A 35 17.73 -11.90 -4.42
CA SER A 35 17.66 -10.83 -3.42
C SER A 35 18.35 -9.48 -3.68
N ASN A 36 19.15 -9.35 -4.70
CA ASN A 36 19.96 -8.14 -4.93
C ASN A 36 19.41 -7.21 -6.03
N ASN A 37 18.36 -7.61 -6.76
CA ASN A 37 17.75 -6.82 -7.81
C ASN A 37 16.21 -6.95 -7.77
N LYS A 38 15.61 -6.60 -6.64
CA LYS A 38 14.15 -6.49 -6.53
C LYS A 38 13.68 -5.36 -7.48
N VAL A 39 13.05 -5.72 -8.57
CA VAL A 39 12.55 -4.79 -9.58
C VAL A 39 11.03 -4.84 -9.55
N ASN A 40 10.40 -3.72 -9.30
CA ASN A 40 8.95 -3.61 -9.36
C ASN A 40 8.45 -3.66 -10.82
N ASP A 41 7.23 -4.12 -10.98
CA ASP A 41 6.52 -4.07 -12.26
C ASP A 41 6.31 -2.62 -12.68
N PHE A 42 7.06 -2.21 -13.72
CA PHE A 42 7.02 -0.84 -14.22
C PHE A 42 5.62 -0.35 -14.57
N GLN A 43 4.78 -1.21 -15.14
CA GLN A 43 3.42 -0.80 -15.50
C GLN A 43 2.54 -0.57 -14.25
N CYS A 44 2.66 -1.42 -13.22
CA CYS A 44 1.97 -1.21 -11.96
C CYS A 44 2.41 0.10 -11.30
N VAL A 45 3.72 0.35 -11.26
CA VAL A 45 4.26 1.60 -10.69
C VAL A 45 3.82 2.82 -11.50
N GLN A 46 3.66 2.72 -12.83
CA GLN A 46 3.13 3.80 -13.64
C GLN A 46 1.66 4.13 -13.29
N TRP A 47 0.80 3.13 -13.11
CA TRP A 47 -0.60 3.34 -12.69
C TRP A 47 -0.69 3.96 -11.29
N ILE A 48 0.12 3.49 -10.34
CA ILE A 48 0.24 4.11 -9.01
C ILE A 48 0.70 5.57 -9.14
N SER A 49 1.73 5.81 -9.96
CA SER A 49 2.26 7.17 -10.16
C SER A 49 1.22 8.12 -10.76
N GLU A 50 0.46 7.65 -11.74
CA GLU A 50 -0.59 8.45 -12.37
C GLU A 50 -1.68 8.81 -11.36
N PHE A 51 -2.13 7.84 -10.57
CA PHE A 51 -3.10 8.08 -9.51
C PHE A 51 -2.58 9.09 -8.48
N CYS A 52 -1.36 8.86 -7.95
CA CYS A 52 -0.77 9.74 -6.95
C CYS A 52 -0.59 11.18 -7.46
N GLN A 53 -0.13 11.37 -8.68
CA GLN A 53 0.01 12.73 -9.27
C GLN A 53 -1.35 13.39 -9.51
N LYS A 54 -2.32 12.66 -10.06
CA LYS A 54 -3.64 13.20 -10.38
C LYS A 54 -4.38 13.71 -9.15
N TYR A 55 -4.25 13.00 -8.02
CA TYR A 55 -5.02 13.27 -6.81
C TYR A 55 -4.16 13.74 -5.63
N ASN A 56 -2.89 14.04 -5.87
CA ASN A 56 -1.92 14.51 -4.87
C ASN A 56 -1.81 13.58 -3.67
N TYR A 57 -1.57 12.28 -3.93
CA TYR A 57 -1.29 11.29 -2.91
C TYR A 57 0.20 11.16 -2.66
N HIS A 58 0.56 11.02 -1.38
CA HIS A 58 1.87 10.57 -0.91
C HIS A 58 1.82 9.09 -0.57
N VAL A 59 2.95 8.41 -0.61
CA VAL A 59 3.01 6.96 -0.36
C VAL A 59 3.54 6.67 1.04
N VAL A 60 2.89 5.72 1.73
CA VAL A 60 3.40 5.07 2.95
C VAL A 60 3.46 3.58 2.67
N VAL A 61 4.63 2.97 2.86
CA VAL A 61 4.84 1.55 2.55
C VAL A 61 4.36 0.67 3.69
N THR A 62 3.48 -0.31 3.38
CA THR A 62 2.95 -1.29 4.34
C THR A 62 3.52 -2.69 4.14
N SER A 63 4.24 -2.92 3.06
CA SER A 63 4.81 -4.20 2.65
C SER A 63 5.86 -4.73 3.63
N SER A 64 6.06 -6.04 3.66
CA SER A 64 7.24 -6.68 4.29
C SER A 64 8.57 -6.16 3.73
N TRP A 65 8.58 -5.61 2.51
CA TRP A 65 9.75 -4.96 1.93
C TRP A 65 10.22 -3.73 2.72
N ARG A 66 9.42 -3.19 3.60
CA ARG A 66 9.80 -2.11 4.52
C ARG A 66 10.97 -2.46 5.46
N TRP A 67 11.31 -3.75 5.59
CA TRP A 67 12.48 -4.20 6.33
C TRP A 67 13.79 -4.00 5.58
N GLU A 68 13.74 -3.88 4.27
CA GLU A 68 14.91 -3.60 3.45
C GLU A 68 15.28 -2.12 3.53
N ASP A 69 16.56 -1.81 3.66
CA ASP A 69 17.05 -0.43 3.76
C ASP A 69 16.74 0.40 2.50
N ASN A 70 16.64 -0.28 1.35
CA ASN A 70 16.39 0.33 0.04
C ASN A 70 14.94 0.24 -0.44
N TYR A 71 13.96 0.09 0.47
CA TYR A 71 12.55 -0.06 0.07
C TYR A 71 12.02 1.12 -0.78
N LYS A 72 12.49 2.34 -0.53
CA LYS A 72 12.13 3.53 -1.32
C LYS A 72 12.71 3.45 -2.73
N GLU A 73 13.98 3.09 -2.82
CA GLU A 73 14.71 2.96 -4.09
C GLU A 73 14.07 1.91 -4.99
N CYS A 74 13.45 0.88 -4.43
CA CYS A 74 12.72 -0.13 -5.21
C CYS A 74 11.56 0.51 -6.01
N LEU A 75 10.76 1.40 -5.41
CA LEU A 75 9.72 2.13 -6.12
C LEU A 75 10.28 3.13 -7.12
N ILE A 76 11.30 3.90 -6.73
CA ILE A 76 11.94 4.90 -7.59
C ILE A 76 12.53 4.21 -8.83
N ASN A 77 13.28 3.13 -8.64
CA ASN A 77 13.88 2.35 -9.73
C ASN A 77 12.81 1.61 -10.57
N GLY A 78 11.66 1.26 -9.96
CA GLY A 78 10.48 0.75 -10.64
C GLY A 78 9.75 1.77 -11.50
N GLY A 79 10.17 3.04 -11.45
CA GLY A 79 9.64 4.12 -12.28
C GLY A 79 8.62 5.02 -11.57
N LEU A 80 8.63 5.07 -10.24
CA LEU A 80 7.80 6.04 -9.51
C LEU A 80 8.17 7.46 -9.98
N ARG A 81 7.15 8.22 -10.42
CA ARG A 81 7.35 9.54 -11.02
C ARG A 81 7.86 10.54 -9.99
N GLN A 82 8.71 11.43 -10.47
CA GLN A 82 9.26 12.51 -9.67
C GLN A 82 8.16 13.42 -9.11
N GLY A 83 8.32 13.87 -7.86
CA GLY A 83 7.34 14.68 -7.14
C GLY A 83 6.35 13.90 -6.29
N ILE A 84 6.30 12.58 -6.41
CA ILE A 84 5.55 11.72 -5.47
C ILE A 84 6.46 11.44 -4.28
N GLU A 85 6.04 11.87 -3.10
CA GLU A 85 6.80 11.69 -1.88
C GLU A 85 6.49 10.35 -1.23
N ILE A 86 7.53 9.61 -0.83
CA ILE A 86 7.41 8.42 0.03
C ILE A 86 7.69 8.88 1.46
N LEU A 87 6.63 9.13 2.24
CA LEU A 87 6.70 9.68 3.59
C LEU A 87 7.36 8.73 4.58
N GLY A 88 7.28 7.43 4.32
CA GLY A 88 7.87 6.43 5.19
C GLY A 88 7.22 5.07 5.06
N LYS A 89 7.13 4.39 6.18
CA LYS A 89 6.59 3.04 6.31
C LYS A 89 5.76 2.91 7.57
N THR A 90 4.82 1.96 7.61
CA THR A 90 4.10 1.61 8.84
C THR A 90 5.03 0.96 9.86
N PRO A 91 4.71 1.02 11.16
CA PRO A 91 5.44 0.25 12.17
C PRO A 91 5.35 -1.24 11.86
N ASP A 92 6.29 -2.01 12.38
CA ASP A 92 6.32 -3.47 12.23
C ASP A 92 5.82 -4.14 13.50
N TYR A 93 4.66 -4.78 13.40
CA TYR A 93 4.04 -5.54 14.47
C TYR A 93 4.08 -7.06 14.25
N SER A 94 4.83 -7.54 13.26
CA SER A 94 4.93 -8.98 12.92
C SER A 94 5.37 -9.89 14.09
N ARG A 95 6.06 -9.33 15.09
CA ARG A 95 6.48 -10.05 16.31
C ARG A 95 5.37 -10.19 17.37
N TYR A 96 4.25 -9.47 17.21
CA TYR A 96 3.13 -9.56 18.13
C TYR A 96 2.12 -10.56 17.60
N TYR A 97 1.84 -11.60 18.36
CA TYR A 97 0.95 -12.66 17.93
C TYR A 97 -0.46 -12.12 17.65
N GLY A 98 -0.94 -12.35 16.44
CA GLY A 98 -2.26 -11.93 15.99
C GLY A 98 -2.35 -10.48 15.52
N ALA A 99 -1.25 -9.71 15.50
CA ALA A 99 -1.26 -8.39 14.89
C ALA A 99 -1.49 -8.47 13.38
N THR A 100 -2.29 -7.55 12.88
CA THR A 100 -2.66 -7.45 11.47
C THR A 100 -2.01 -6.24 10.81
N ARG A 101 -2.10 -6.17 9.49
CA ARG A 101 -1.74 -4.98 8.73
C ARG A 101 -2.63 -3.78 9.10
N GLY A 102 -3.89 -4.04 9.46
CA GLY A 102 -4.80 -3.01 9.97
C GLY A 102 -4.27 -2.33 11.24
N ASP A 103 -3.73 -3.10 12.19
CA ASP A 103 -3.12 -2.56 13.40
C ASP A 103 -1.93 -1.65 13.09
N GLU A 104 -1.09 -2.03 12.13
CA GLU A 104 0.08 -1.24 11.71
C GLU A 104 -0.32 0.07 11.02
N ILE A 105 -1.33 0.03 10.14
CA ILE A 105 -1.86 1.23 9.47
C ILE A 105 -2.52 2.15 10.49
N GLN A 106 -3.35 1.60 11.39
CA GLN A 106 -4.01 2.41 12.42
C GLN A 106 -2.98 3.09 13.33
N ALA A 107 -1.93 2.37 13.75
CA ALA A 107 -0.86 2.97 14.56
C ALA A 107 -0.13 4.11 13.83
N TRP A 108 0.08 3.98 12.50
CA TRP A 108 0.63 5.08 11.70
C TRP A 108 -0.31 6.29 11.67
N LEU A 109 -1.62 6.07 11.48
CA LEU A 109 -2.64 7.12 11.48
C LEU A 109 -2.75 7.81 12.85
N ASP A 110 -2.62 7.07 13.95
CA ASP A 110 -2.69 7.61 15.31
C ASP A 110 -1.50 8.54 15.62
N ILE A 111 -0.32 8.23 15.11
CA ILE A 111 0.87 9.11 15.26
C ILE A 111 0.67 10.43 14.48
N HIS A 112 -0.07 10.40 13.38
CA HIS A 112 -0.30 11.54 12.49
C HIS A 112 -1.70 12.15 12.66
N HIS A 113 -2.34 11.97 13.81
CA HIS A 113 -3.75 12.33 14.06
C HIS A 113 -4.05 13.85 13.95
N GLU A 114 -3.07 14.71 14.12
CA GLU A 114 -3.21 16.17 13.98
C GLU A 114 -3.43 16.60 12.52
N GLU A 115 -3.14 15.72 11.57
CA GLU A 115 -3.30 15.97 10.16
C GLU A 115 -4.68 15.50 9.69
N ASN A 116 -5.37 16.32 8.89
CA ASN A 116 -6.61 15.88 8.22
C ASN A 116 -6.25 14.93 7.08
N ILE A 117 -6.08 13.65 7.40
CA ILE A 117 -5.63 12.61 6.47
C ILE A 117 -6.84 11.99 5.77
N ASN A 118 -6.80 12.02 4.43
CA ASN A 118 -7.60 11.17 3.57
C ASN A 118 -6.69 10.05 3.06
N PHE A 119 -7.11 8.78 3.11
CA PHE A 119 -6.24 7.68 2.72
C PHE A 119 -6.98 6.60 1.93
N LEU A 120 -6.20 5.84 1.17
CA LEU A 120 -6.57 4.59 0.54
C LEU A 120 -5.52 3.53 0.87
N ILE A 121 -5.90 2.27 0.80
CA ILE A 121 -5.04 1.10 1.03
C ILE A 121 -5.05 0.28 -0.24
N VAL A 122 -3.87 -0.11 -0.73
CA VAL A 122 -3.69 -1.00 -1.88
C VAL A 122 -2.85 -2.19 -1.48
N ASP A 123 -3.45 -3.37 -1.54
CA ASP A 123 -2.85 -4.62 -1.09
C ASP A 123 -3.48 -5.80 -1.85
N ASP A 124 -2.84 -6.96 -1.92
CA ASP A 124 -3.39 -8.17 -2.52
C ASP A 124 -3.97 -9.16 -1.52
N THR A 125 -3.83 -8.88 -0.21
CA THR A 125 -4.35 -9.69 0.88
C THR A 125 -5.88 -9.59 1.01
N CYS A 126 -6.47 -10.25 1.97
CA CYS A 126 -7.91 -10.22 2.20
C CYS A 126 -8.32 -9.13 3.21
N GLU A 127 -9.60 -8.81 3.26
CA GLU A 127 -10.13 -7.75 4.12
C GLU A 127 -9.88 -8.01 5.62
N GLU A 128 -9.78 -9.28 6.03
CA GLU A 128 -9.53 -9.66 7.43
C GLU A 128 -8.14 -9.20 7.90
N ASP A 129 -7.18 -9.05 7.01
CA ASP A 129 -5.85 -8.51 7.35
C ASP A 129 -5.89 -7.03 7.73
N PHE A 130 -7.02 -6.35 7.50
CA PHE A 130 -7.25 -4.95 7.90
C PHE A 130 -8.15 -4.80 9.12
N GLU A 131 -8.35 -5.86 9.89
CA GLU A 131 -8.93 -5.76 11.22
C GLU A 131 -8.01 -4.94 12.13
N VAL A 132 -8.63 -4.11 12.99
CA VAL A 132 -7.91 -3.30 13.97
C VAL A 132 -8.24 -3.82 15.35
N HIS A 133 -7.23 -4.13 16.13
CA HIS A 133 -7.41 -4.72 17.45
C HIS A 133 -7.23 -3.69 18.55
N LYS A 134 -7.98 -3.91 19.64
CA LYS A 134 -7.74 -3.25 20.93
C LYS A 134 -6.67 -4.02 21.67
N TRP A 135 -5.60 -3.33 22.03
CA TRP A 135 -4.43 -3.93 22.68
C TRP A 135 -4.37 -3.59 24.15
N ASP A 136 -4.04 -4.59 24.95
CA ASP A 136 -3.50 -4.44 26.32
C ASP A 136 -1.97 -4.47 26.20
N TRP A 137 -1.36 -3.30 26.05
CA TRP A 137 0.07 -3.18 25.84
C TRP A 137 0.91 -3.65 27.05
N ASP A 138 0.36 -3.54 28.28
CA ASP A 138 1.05 -3.97 29.50
C ASP A 138 1.22 -5.49 29.54
N ASN A 139 0.24 -6.23 29.01
CA ASN A 139 0.24 -7.67 28.96
C ASN A 139 0.55 -8.25 27.56
N ASN A 140 0.83 -7.38 26.60
CA ASN A 140 1.15 -7.75 25.22
C ASN A 140 0.15 -8.72 24.59
N LYS A 141 -1.14 -8.39 24.68
CA LYS A 141 -2.23 -9.24 24.17
C LYS A 141 -3.38 -8.44 23.55
N ILE A 142 -4.05 -9.06 22.60
CA ILE A 142 -5.31 -8.57 22.05
C ILE A 142 -6.43 -8.78 23.08
N ILE A 143 -7.24 -7.74 23.35
CA ILE A 143 -8.39 -7.77 24.25
C ILE A 143 -9.72 -7.61 23.53
N GLY A 144 -9.70 -7.40 22.23
CA GLY A 144 -10.91 -7.30 21.41
C GLY A 144 -10.65 -6.72 20.04
N LEU A 145 -11.71 -6.57 19.25
CA LEU A 145 -11.71 -5.94 17.95
C LEU A 145 -12.25 -4.51 18.04
N ASP A 146 -11.56 -3.57 17.43
CA ASP A 146 -12.10 -2.22 17.21
C ASP A 146 -12.89 -2.18 15.90
N LYS A 147 -14.16 -2.50 15.97
CA LYS A 147 -15.04 -2.57 14.79
C LYS A 147 -15.14 -1.26 14.02
N PHE A 148 -15.08 -0.13 14.71
CA PHE A 148 -15.16 1.18 14.05
C PHE A 148 -13.93 1.42 13.17
N GLN A 149 -12.75 1.21 13.71
CA GLN A 149 -11.52 1.39 12.94
C GLN A 149 -11.38 0.32 11.84
N THR A 150 -11.78 -0.92 12.11
CA THR A 150 -11.82 -1.99 11.11
C THR A 150 -12.64 -1.59 9.88
N LEU A 151 -13.89 -1.18 10.08
CA LEU A 151 -14.75 -0.73 8.98
C LEU A 151 -14.16 0.48 8.26
N LYS A 152 -13.61 1.44 9.00
CA LYS A 152 -12.93 2.61 8.41
C LYS A 152 -11.78 2.24 7.48
N LEU A 153 -11.01 1.19 7.78
CA LEU A 153 -9.94 0.72 6.91
C LEU A 153 -10.49 -0.07 5.72
N GLN A 154 -11.43 -0.99 5.97
CA GLN A 154 -12.03 -1.83 4.93
C GLN A 154 -12.78 -1.02 3.86
N ASP A 155 -13.48 0.05 4.24
CA ASP A 155 -14.15 0.96 3.29
C ASP A 155 -13.16 1.72 2.38
N ARG A 156 -11.86 1.65 2.63
CA ARG A 156 -10.79 2.34 1.89
C ARG A 156 -9.82 1.40 1.21
N PHE A 157 -10.15 0.14 1.19
CA PHE A 157 -9.30 -0.93 0.70
C PHE A 157 -9.54 -1.22 -0.77
N ILE A 158 -8.45 -1.33 -1.52
CA ILE A 158 -8.39 -1.69 -2.92
C ILE A 158 -7.62 -3.00 -3.00
N GLN A 159 -8.36 -4.11 -3.13
CA GLN A 159 -7.74 -5.41 -3.32
C GLN A 159 -7.22 -5.54 -4.76
N THR A 160 -5.96 -5.89 -4.89
CA THR A 160 -5.38 -6.23 -6.19
C THR A 160 -5.35 -7.75 -6.39
N ASN A 161 -5.17 -8.17 -7.63
CA ASN A 161 -4.93 -9.56 -7.94
C ASN A 161 -3.41 -9.82 -7.90
N THR A 162 -2.95 -10.73 -7.06
CA THR A 162 -1.53 -11.08 -6.85
C THR A 162 -0.77 -11.32 -8.17
N MET A 163 -1.44 -11.88 -9.18
CA MET A 163 -0.82 -12.22 -10.46
C MET A 163 -0.61 -11.02 -11.38
N ILE A 164 -1.48 -10.02 -11.30
CA ILE A 164 -1.50 -8.90 -12.25
C ILE A 164 -1.21 -7.53 -11.60
N GLY A 165 -1.33 -7.44 -10.29
CA GLY A 165 -1.05 -6.23 -9.52
C GLY A 165 -2.01 -5.06 -9.78
N PHE A 166 -1.54 -3.85 -9.47
CA PHE A 166 -2.31 -2.62 -9.66
C PHE A 166 -2.33 -2.22 -11.14
N ARG A 167 -3.49 -2.32 -11.76
CA ARG A 167 -3.73 -2.01 -13.18
C ARG A 167 -4.92 -1.08 -13.34
N GLU A 168 -5.31 -0.84 -14.58
CA GLU A 168 -6.42 0.03 -14.94
C GLU A 168 -7.72 -0.21 -14.15
N PRO A 169 -8.20 -1.44 -13.90
CA PRO A 169 -9.39 -1.65 -13.08
C PRO A 169 -9.21 -1.16 -11.64
N SER A 170 -8.05 -1.43 -11.01
CA SER A 170 -7.73 -0.95 -9.67
C SER A 170 -7.61 0.57 -9.62
N PHE A 171 -7.04 1.17 -10.66
CA PHE A 171 -6.95 2.62 -10.81
C PHE A 171 -8.34 3.26 -10.83
N HIS A 172 -9.25 2.77 -11.67
CA HIS A 172 -10.62 3.30 -11.73
C HIS A 172 -11.39 3.11 -10.43
N TYR A 173 -11.19 2.00 -9.73
CA TYR A 173 -11.80 1.80 -8.43
C TYR A 173 -11.24 2.77 -7.38
N ALA A 174 -9.94 3.01 -7.39
CA ALA A 174 -9.31 4.03 -6.54
C ALA A 174 -9.87 5.44 -6.80
N GLU A 175 -10.14 5.78 -8.07
CA GLU A 175 -10.80 7.04 -8.44
C GLU A 175 -12.20 7.16 -7.84
N GLN A 176 -13.00 6.10 -7.93
CA GLN A 176 -14.36 6.08 -7.37
C GLN A 176 -14.34 6.31 -5.87
N LEU A 177 -13.45 5.61 -5.13
CA LEU A 177 -13.29 5.80 -3.70
C LEU A 177 -12.85 7.23 -3.36
N HIS A 178 -11.85 7.76 -4.08
CA HIS A 178 -11.40 9.14 -3.88
C HIS A 178 -12.53 10.16 -4.07
N GLN A 179 -13.35 10.01 -5.11
CA GLN A 179 -14.48 10.89 -5.39
C GLN A 179 -15.56 10.78 -4.31
N ALA A 180 -15.89 9.57 -3.85
CA ALA A 180 -16.87 9.34 -2.79
C ALA A 180 -16.48 10.05 -1.48
N PHE A 181 -15.19 10.01 -1.11
CA PHE A 181 -14.72 10.71 0.09
C PHE A 181 -14.79 12.23 -0.02
N ASN A 182 -14.54 12.80 -1.18
CA ASN A 182 -14.62 14.24 -1.36
C ASN A 182 -16.07 14.74 -1.42
N ALA A 183 -17.00 13.94 -1.94
CA ALA A 183 -18.42 14.27 -1.92
C ALA A 183 -18.95 14.36 -0.47
N ASN A 184 -18.54 13.46 0.41
CA ASN A 184 -18.98 13.44 1.83
C ASN A 184 -18.35 14.57 2.69
N LYS A 185 -17.32 15.28 2.18
CA LYS A 185 -16.72 16.43 2.88
C LYS A 185 -17.41 17.77 2.57
N GLY A 186 -18.32 17.78 1.62
CA GLY A 186 -19.03 18.98 1.16
C GLY A 186 -20.39 19.22 1.84
N GLU A 187 -20.81 18.31 2.71
CA GLU A 187 -21.99 18.45 3.58
C GLU A 187 -21.57 18.81 5.02
#